data_3446b0dca45c0b6a505c6ddd2b9246c0
#
_entry.id   3446b0dca45c0b6a505c6ddd2b9246c0
#
_cell.length_a   1.000
_cell.length_b   1.000
_cell.length_c   1.000
_cell.angle_alpha   90.00
_cell.angle_beta   90.00
_cell.angle_gamma   90.00
#
_symmetry.space_group_name_H-M   'P 1'
#
loop_
_entity.id
_entity.type
_entity.pdbx_description
1 polymer ?
#
loop_
_entity_poly.entity_id
_entity_poly.type
_entity_poly.pdbx_seq_one_letter_code
_entity_poly.pdbx_strand_id
1 'polypeptide(L)'
;MPLVLVRTPTYRRPDLLARAMRCLQAQTHEDWICEVRDDCPDGSARAVVEELGDPRIRHVANRPQKFMVRNLDDCFLRENPHGADCFFMLEDDNQVRPGFMARGCEIIAQAGVTICQLNQVVEHDSRTENARIGNDGIFDGLYDERVHAPEELHLAMLGAVGLSNGAVFWSKDIRRELAIRIETIPTLEEYLRTRLVSEPVYISREKLAVWAENEQSTTRNAGLAKGWLRRELDLKASVTALQRAVWKGTPERLRKAFLDGGVLRLPMDSRREAMRKAGIRAPGVPADPGLKARVKRLAVRHAGREHPSVAAILARAAGRGS
;
A
#
# COMPACT_ATOMS: atom_id res chain seq x y z
N MET A 1 1.53 26.52 -8.44
CA MET A 1 0.98 25.13 -8.43
C MET A 1 1.06 24.61 -7.00
N PRO A 2 0.31 23.57 -6.58
CA PRO A 2 0.49 22.98 -5.25
C PRO A 2 1.89 22.39 -5.10
N LEU A 3 2.57 22.60 -3.96
CA LEU A 3 3.85 21.96 -3.68
C LEU A 3 3.61 20.50 -3.28
N VAL A 4 4.33 19.57 -3.93
CA VAL A 4 4.25 18.14 -3.65
C VAL A 4 5.49 17.66 -2.88
N LEU A 5 5.29 17.06 -1.70
CA LEU A 5 6.36 16.39 -0.96
C LEU A 5 6.36 14.89 -1.28
N VAL A 6 7.46 14.45 -1.87
CA VAL A 6 7.75 13.04 -2.11
C VAL A 6 8.62 12.51 -0.99
N ARG A 7 8.36 11.30 -0.51
CA ARG A 7 9.26 10.60 0.41
C ARG A 7 9.64 9.26 -0.16
N THR A 8 10.95 9.01 -0.26
CA THR A 8 11.50 7.79 -0.84
C THR A 8 12.31 7.04 0.21
N PRO A 9 11.80 5.93 0.77
CA PRO A 9 12.59 5.09 1.66
C PRO A 9 13.59 4.29 0.83
N THR A 10 14.85 4.20 1.30
CA THR A 10 15.90 3.42 0.63
C THR A 10 16.86 2.76 1.61
N TYR A 11 17.46 1.65 1.17
CA TYR A 11 18.52 0.95 1.89
C TYR A 11 19.43 0.18 0.94
N ARG A 12 20.68 0.67 0.72
CA ARG A 12 21.73 0.00 -0.06
C ARG A 12 21.32 -0.40 -1.49
N ARG A 13 20.58 0.47 -2.18
CA ARG A 13 20.08 0.26 -3.55
C ARG A 13 20.33 1.47 -4.46
N PRO A 14 21.60 1.90 -4.65
CA PRO A 14 21.90 3.15 -5.35
C PRO A 14 21.35 3.19 -6.79
N ASP A 15 21.46 2.09 -7.54
CA ASP A 15 21.01 2.04 -8.94
C ASP A 15 19.49 2.18 -9.07
N LEU A 16 18.73 1.53 -8.18
CA LEU A 16 17.27 1.62 -8.14
C LEU A 16 16.83 3.03 -7.73
N LEU A 17 17.46 3.57 -6.69
CA LEU A 17 17.22 4.94 -6.25
C LEU A 17 17.47 5.94 -7.39
N ALA A 18 18.58 5.82 -8.12
CA ALA A 18 18.87 6.70 -9.24
C ALA A 18 17.78 6.63 -10.32
N ARG A 19 17.23 5.43 -10.60
CA ARG A 19 16.12 5.23 -11.53
C ARG A 19 14.84 5.91 -11.03
N ALA A 20 14.49 5.72 -9.77
CA ALA A 20 13.33 6.34 -9.15
C ALA A 20 13.43 7.88 -9.13
N MET A 21 14.61 8.42 -8.84
CA MET A 21 14.82 9.88 -8.86
C MET A 21 14.72 10.47 -10.27
N ARG A 22 15.23 9.80 -11.28
CA ARG A 22 15.09 10.26 -12.68
C ARG A 22 13.62 10.31 -13.12
N CYS A 23 12.74 9.42 -12.64
CA CYS A 23 11.32 9.52 -12.95
C CYS A 23 10.64 10.71 -12.25
N LEU A 24 11.15 11.17 -11.11
CA LEU A 24 10.70 12.42 -10.48
C LEU A 24 11.16 13.65 -11.28
N GLN A 25 12.41 13.64 -11.75
CA GLN A 25 12.93 14.73 -12.61
C GLN A 25 12.17 14.86 -13.93
N ALA A 26 11.56 13.78 -14.40
CA ALA A 26 10.74 13.75 -15.62
C ALA A 26 9.28 14.17 -15.40
N GLN A 27 8.87 14.54 -14.17
CA GLN A 27 7.49 14.97 -13.91
C GLN A 27 7.17 16.28 -14.62
N THR A 28 5.96 16.38 -15.17
CA THR A 28 5.43 17.61 -15.79
C THR A 28 5.01 18.67 -14.76
N HIS A 29 4.82 18.26 -13.53
CA HIS A 29 4.59 19.15 -12.40
C HIS A 29 5.95 19.52 -11.79
N GLU A 30 6.28 20.81 -11.75
CA GLU A 30 7.62 21.29 -11.39
C GLU A 30 7.80 21.59 -9.90
N ASP A 31 6.70 21.89 -9.18
CA ASP A 31 6.71 22.29 -7.77
C ASP A 31 6.71 21.04 -6.85
N TRP A 32 7.86 20.43 -6.68
CA TRP A 32 8.01 19.28 -5.79
C TRP A 32 9.35 19.27 -5.06
N ILE A 33 9.36 18.59 -3.92
CA ILE A 33 10.57 18.28 -3.13
C ILE A 33 10.53 16.78 -2.81
N CYS A 34 11.69 16.10 -2.88
CA CYS A 34 11.84 14.71 -2.50
C CYS A 34 12.80 14.58 -1.31
N GLU A 35 12.33 13.95 -0.23
CA GLU A 35 13.17 13.47 0.88
C GLU A 35 13.56 12.00 0.64
N VAL A 36 14.80 11.76 0.27
CA VAL A 36 15.40 10.41 0.20
C VAL A 36 15.76 9.97 1.62
N ARG A 37 14.93 9.12 2.21
CA ARG A 37 15.06 8.63 3.60
C ARG A 37 15.98 7.42 3.65
N ASP A 38 17.28 7.70 3.78
CA ASP A 38 18.35 6.71 3.73
C ASP A 38 18.51 5.99 5.07
N ASP A 39 18.18 4.72 5.10
CA ASP A 39 18.29 3.85 6.27
C ASP A 39 19.65 3.12 6.35
N CYS A 40 20.53 3.37 5.40
CA CYS A 40 21.89 2.81 5.38
C CYS A 40 22.80 3.55 6.38
N PRO A 41 23.42 2.84 7.34
CA PRO A 41 24.38 3.46 8.24
C PRO A 41 25.56 4.14 7.53
N ASP A 42 25.95 3.61 6.36
CA ASP A 42 27.06 4.12 5.56
C ASP A 42 26.66 5.27 4.64
N GLY A 43 25.35 5.62 4.57
CA GLY A 43 24.84 6.72 3.74
C GLY A 43 24.90 6.44 2.24
N SER A 44 24.56 5.23 1.81
CA SER A 44 24.68 4.78 0.41
C SER A 44 23.89 5.62 -0.61
N ALA A 45 22.82 6.31 -0.18
CA ALA A 45 22.03 7.18 -1.03
C ALA A 45 22.64 8.56 -1.25
N ARG A 46 23.57 9.00 -0.42
CA ARG A 46 24.15 10.35 -0.48
C ARG A 46 24.84 10.60 -1.82
N ALA A 47 25.71 9.70 -2.26
CA ALA A 47 26.42 9.83 -3.51
C ALA A 47 25.47 9.94 -4.73
N VAL A 48 24.37 9.18 -4.71
CA VAL A 48 23.34 9.25 -5.75
C VAL A 48 22.68 10.63 -5.79
N VAL A 49 22.30 11.17 -4.63
CA VAL A 49 21.67 12.50 -4.56
C VAL A 49 22.62 13.60 -5.02
N GLU A 50 23.89 13.52 -4.64
CA GLU A 50 24.95 14.46 -5.06
C GLU A 50 25.20 14.38 -6.58
N GLU A 51 25.26 13.18 -7.15
CA GLU A 51 25.46 12.98 -8.60
C GLU A 51 24.29 13.52 -9.43
N LEU A 52 23.04 13.36 -8.95
CA LEU A 52 21.85 13.89 -9.64
C LEU A 52 21.82 15.42 -9.71
N GLY A 53 22.41 16.10 -8.74
CA GLY A 53 22.56 17.56 -8.72
C GLY A 53 21.27 18.36 -8.73
N ASP A 54 20.11 17.74 -8.43
CA ASP A 54 18.81 18.40 -8.40
C ASP A 54 18.51 18.95 -7.00
N PRO A 55 18.38 20.27 -6.80
CA PRO A 55 18.16 20.87 -5.49
C PRO A 55 16.84 20.48 -4.83
N ARG A 56 15.90 19.93 -5.58
CA ARG A 56 14.62 19.41 -5.08
C ARG A 56 14.77 18.05 -4.41
N ILE A 57 15.87 17.31 -4.67
CA ILE A 57 16.13 15.99 -4.08
C ILE A 57 17.07 16.16 -2.88
N ARG A 58 16.61 15.77 -1.71
CA ARG A 58 17.32 15.96 -0.43
C ARG A 58 17.62 14.64 0.24
N HIS A 59 18.87 14.42 0.63
CA HIS A 59 19.28 13.26 1.41
C HIS A 59 18.92 13.47 2.89
N VAL A 60 18.18 12.53 3.47
CA VAL A 60 17.79 12.49 4.89
C VAL A 60 18.24 11.17 5.49
N ALA A 61 19.33 11.22 6.27
CA ALA A 61 19.85 10.03 6.93
C ALA A 61 19.02 9.65 8.16
N ASN A 62 18.57 8.41 8.25
CA ASN A 62 17.95 7.88 9.46
C ASN A 62 19.01 7.54 10.51
N ARG A 63 18.94 8.19 11.64
CA ARG A 63 19.84 7.95 12.78
C ARG A 63 19.01 7.95 14.08
N PRO A 64 18.84 6.82 14.76
CA PRO A 64 19.30 5.47 14.41
C PRO A 64 18.56 4.86 13.20
N GLN A 65 19.08 3.73 12.68
CA GLN A 65 18.43 2.94 11.63
C GLN A 65 17.01 2.55 12.04
N LYS A 66 16.07 2.68 11.11
CA LYS A 66 14.62 2.44 11.34
C LYS A 66 14.14 1.09 10.86
N PHE A 67 14.90 0.44 9.98
CA PHE A 67 14.52 -0.77 9.25
C PHE A 67 13.32 -0.57 8.31
N MET A 68 13.10 -1.54 7.43
CA MET A 68 12.21 -1.43 6.29
C MET A 68 10.80 -0.93 6.64
N VAL A 69 10.10 -1.63 7.55
CA VAL A 69 8.69 -1.33 7.86
C VAL A 69 8.52 0.07 8.44
N ARG A 70 9.40 0.46 9.36
CA ARG A 70 9.31 1.77 10.00
C ARG A 70 9.77 2.90 9.07
N ASN A 71 10.83 2.67 8.27
CA ASN A 71 11.28 3.67 7.31
C ASN A 71 10.20 3.95 6.25
N LEU A 72 9.51 2.90 5.78
CA LEU A 72 8.38 3.03 4.88
C LEU A 72 7.20 3.73 5.56
N ASP A 73 6.84 3.36 6.79
CA ASP A 73 5.71 3.96 7.50
C ASP A 73 5.92 5.44 7.79
N ASP A 74 7.14 5.85 8.10
CA ASP A 74 7.50 7.25 8.31
C ASP A 74 7.33 8.12 7.05
N CYS A 75 7.23 7.51 5.86
CA CYS A 75 6.90 8.24 4.64
C CYS A 75 5.44 8.73 4.61
N PHE A 76 4.57 8.17 5.43
CA PHE A 76 3.16 8.52 5.55
C PHE A 76 2.84 9.47 6.71
N LEU A 77 3.85 9.99 7.40
CA LEU A 77 3.69 10.95 8.49
C LEU A 77 3.15 12.29 7.98
N ARG A 78 2.34 12.95 8.82
CA ARG A 78 1.82 14.32 8.56
C ARG A 78 2.87 15.42 8.68
N GLU A 79 4.06 15.11 9.18
CA GLU A 79 5.15 16.08 9.26
C GLU A 79 5.38 16.74 7.90
N ASN A 80 5.38 18.07 7.89
CA ASN A 80 5.42 18.88 6.67
C ASN A 80 6.40 20.05 6.81
N PRO A 81 7.72 19.76 6.86
CA PRO A 81 8.71 20.81 7.08
C PRO A 81 8.86 21.75 5.90
N HIS A 82 8.29 21.43 4.74
CA HIS A 82 8.39 22.21 3.52
C HIS A 82 7.12 23.01 3.20
N GLY A 83 6.06 22.89 4.00
CA GLY A 83 4.77 23.52 3.72
C GLY A 83 4.07 22.96 2.47
N ALA A 84 4.31 21.69 2.13
CA ALA A 84 3.71 21.05 0.97
C ALA A 84 2.19 20.96 1.07
N ASP A 85 1.51 21.03 -0.07
CA ASP A 85 0.06 20.90 -0.17
C ASP A 85 -0.38 19.45 -0.37
N CYS A 86 0.45 18.67 -1.06
CA CYS A 86 0.19 17.29 -1.39
C CYS A 86 1.41 16.38 -1.11
N PHE A 87 1.16 15.09 -1.01
CA PHE A 87 2.17 14.10 -0.64
C PHE A 87 1.97 12.81 -1.43
N PHE A 88 3.07 12.10 -1.67
CA PHE A 88 3.06 10.67 -1.98
C PHE A 88 4.38 10.00 -1.56
N MET A 89 4.35 8.69 -1.48
CA MET A 89 5.53 7.87 -1.22
C MET A 89 5.92 7.16 -2.52
N LEU A 90 7.22 7.19 -2.83
CA LEU A 90 7.81 6.44 -3.94
C LEU A 90 8.88 5.51 -3.40
N GLU A 91 8.67 4.20 -3.48
CA GLU A 91 9.71 3.21 -3.13
C GLU A 91 10.87 3.32 -4.12
N ASP A 92 12.10 3.04 -3.65
CA ASP A 92 13.32 3.19 -4.43
C ASP A 92 13.41 2.25 -5.66
N ASP A 93 12.56 1.22 -5.74
CA ASP A 93 12.47 0.28 -6.86
C ASP A 93 11.25 0.53 -7.77
N ASN A 94 10.34 1.40 -7.39
CA ASN A 94 9.16 1.76 -8.18
C ASN A 94 9.41 3.00 -9.05
N GLN A 95 8.47 3.29 -9.96
CA GLN A 95 8.53 4.47 -10.81
C GLN A 95 7.14 5.11 -10.96
N VAL A 96 7.13 6.40 -11.31
CA VAL A 96 5.94 7.15 -11.69
C VAL A 96 6.11 7.78 -13.07
N ARG A 97 5.05 7.77 -13.89
CA ARG A 97 5.06 8.38 -15.23
C ARG A 97 4.98 9.91 -15.14
N PRO A 98 5.40 10.66 -16.15
CA PRO A 98 5.54 12.13 -16.10
C PRO A 98 4.31 12.90 -15.63
N GLY A 99 3.10 12.41 -15.87
CA GLY A 99 1.84 13.06 -15.46
C GLY A 99 1.35 12.73 -14.05
N PHE A 100 2.06 11.91 -13.27
CA PHE A 100 1.56 11.38 -12.00
C PHE A 100 1.21 12.49 -10.98
N MET A 101 2.13 13.41 -10.72
CA MET A 101 1.92 14.49 -9.75
C MET A 101 0.85 15.47 -10.20
N ALA A 102 0.89 15.91 -11.48
CA ALA A 102 -0.10 16.80 -12.04
C ALA A 102 -1.51 16.23 -11.90
N ARG A 103 -1.66 14.95 -12.25
CA ARG A 103 -2.96 14.26 -12.17
C ARG A 103 -3.44 14.07 -10.74
N GLY A 104 -2.54 13.74 -9.81
CA GLY A 104 -2.87 13.63 -8.37
C GLY A 104 -3.42 14.96 -7.81
N CYS A 105 -2.74 16.06 -8.08
CA CYS A 105 -3.19 17.39 -7.69
C CYS A 105 -4.55 17.76 -8.32
N GLU A 106 -4.72 17.48 -9.61
CA GLU A 106 -5.96 17.73 -10.33
C GLU A 106 -7.15 16.97 -9.73
N ILE A 107 -6.98 15.66 -9.47
CA ILE A 107 -8.03 14.82 -8.87
C ILE A 107 -8.45 15.35 -7.51
N ILE A 108 -7.49 15.69 -6.64
CA ILE A 108 -7.79 16.21 -5.30
C ILE A 108 -8.62 17.50 -5.42
N ALA A 109 -8.23 18.42 -6.32
CA ALA A 109 -8.91 19.67 -6.50
C ALA A 109 -10.32 19.51 -7.10
N GLN A 110 -10.46 18.68 -8.14
CA GLN A 110 -11.71 18.54 -8.89
C GLN A 110 -12.74 17.64 -8.20
N ALA A 111 -12.29 16.53 -7.60
CA ALA A 111 -13.19 15.61 -6.92
C ALA A 111 -13.52 16.04 -5.48
N GLY A 112 -12.83 17.04 -4.92
CA GLY A 112 -13.03 17.50 -3.56
C GLY A 112 -12.70 16.43 -2.51
N VAL A 113 -11.72 15.57 -2.80
CA VAL A 113 -11.23 14.52 -1.89
C VAL A 113 -9.86 14.89 -1.34
N THR A 114 -9.49 14.25 -0.24
CA THR A 114 -8.16 14.42 0.36
C THR A 114 -7.21 13.27 0.05
N ILE A 115 -7.72 12.20 -0.52
CA ILE A 115 -6.94 11.02 -0.93
C ILE A 115 -7.38 10.58 -2.32
N CYS A 116 -6.42 10.32 -3.19
CA CYS A 116 -6.66 9.57 -4.41
C CYS A 116 -5.64 8.44 -4.56
N GLN A 117 -6.02 7.41 -5.29
CA GLN A 117 -5.19 6.28 -5.64
C GLN A 117 -5.14 6.17 -7.16
N LEU A 118 -3.96 6.32 -7.74
CA LEU A 118 -3.77 6.13 -9.18
C LEU A 118 -3.46 4.65 -9.48
N ASN A 119 -3.77 4.21 -10.69
CA ASN A 119 -3.54 2.83 -11.08
C ASN A 119 -2.06 2.58 -11.36
N GLN A 120 -1.66 1.32 -11.16
CA GLN A 120 -0.29 0.86 -11.36
C GLN A 120 -0.25 -0.27 -12.37
N VAL A 121 0.77 -0.30 -13.21
CA VAL A 121 1.16 -1.48 -13.98
C VAL A 121 2.30 -2.20 -13.26
N VAL A 122 2.49 -3.48 -13.58
CA VAL A 122 3.56 -4.30 -12.99
C VAL A 122 4.75 -4.35 -13.96
N GLU A 123 5.95 -4.07 -13.47
CA GLU A 123 7.19 -4.37 -14.15
C GLU A 123 7.63 -5.77 -13.75
N HIS A 124 7.41 -6.74 -14.62
CA HIS A 124 7.83 -8.13 -14.42
C HIS A 124 9.33 -8.29 -14.68
N ASP A 125 9.92 -9.26 -14.00
CA ASP A 125 11.36 -9.59 -14.12
C ASP A 125 12.25 -8.36 -13.93
N SER A 126 11.83 -7.41 -13.10
CA SER A 126 12.55 -6.17 -12.83
C SER A 126 14.01 -6.45 -12.46
N ARG A 127 14.94 -5.66 -12.98
CA ARG A 127 16.40 -5.79 -12.81
C ARG A 127 17.04 -6.96 -13.57
N THR A 128 16.35 -7.55 -14.50
CA THR A 128 16.91 -8.54 -15.44
C THR A 128 16.87 -8.02 -16.87
N GLU A 129 17.55 -8.71 -17.78
CA GLU A 129 17.50 -8.42 -19.21
C GLU A 129 16.09 -8.65 -19.80
N ASN A 130 15.24 -9.39 -19.09
CA ASN A 130 13.87 -9.69 -19.47
C ASN A 130 12.84 -8.73 -18.85
N ALA A 131 13.29 -7.64 -18.22
CA ALA A 131 12.41 -6.68 -17.59
C ALA A 131 11.39 -6.12 -18.59
N ARG A 132 10.09 -6.22 -18.25
CA ARG A 132 9.00 -5.78 -19.11
C ARG A 132 7.87 -5.18 -18.31
N ILE A 133 7.34 -4.07 -18.77
CA ILE A 133 6.16 -3.44 -18.15
C ILE A 133 4.91 -4.09 -18.72
N GLY A 134 4.04 -4.62 -17.83
CA GLY A 134 2.74 -5.14 -18.20
C GLY A 134 1.78 -4.05 -18.68
N ASN A 135 0.74 -4.46 -19.38
CA ASN A 135 -0.30 -3.54 -19.88
C ASN A 135 -1.49 -3.41 -18.95
N ASP A 136 -1.70 -4.38 -18.07
CA ASP A 136 -2.84 -4.41 -17.16
C ASP A 136 -2.53 -3.67 -15.87
N GLY A 137 -3.45 -2.79 -15.46
CA GLY A 137 -3.37 -2.11 -14.17
C GLY A 137 -3.89 -2.99 -13.05
N ILE A 138 -3.33 -2.86 -11.85
CA ILE A 138 -3.75 -3.66 -10.67
C ILE A 138 -5.20 -3.41 -10.25
N PHE A 139 -5.80 -2.29 -10.68
CA PHE A 139 -7.20 -1.94 -10.43
C PHE A 139 -8.12 -2.23 -11.63
N ASP A 140 -7.58 -2.66 -12.75
CA ASP A 140 -8.38 -2.95 -13.96
C ASP A 140 -9.38 -4.05 -13.64
N GLY A 141 -10.63 -3.79 -13.96
CA GLY A 141 -11.72 -4.73 -13.67
C GLY A 141 -12.08 -4.89 -12.18
N LEU A 142 -11.47 -4.14 -11.26
CA LEU A 142 -11.79 -4.18 -9.82
C LEU A 142 -12.62 -2.99 -9.37
N TYR A 143 -12.23 -1.78 -9.79
CA TYR A 143 -12.83 -0.52 -9.35
C TYR A 143 -13.42 0.25 -10.53
N ASP A 144 -14.51 0.95 -10.26
CA ASP A 144 -14.96 2.04 -11.12
C ASP A 144 -14.14 3.29 -10.83
N GLU A 145 -13.91 4.12 -11.87
CA GLU A 145 -13.26 5.42 -11.70
C GLU A 145 -14.24 6.41 -11.08
N ARG A 146 -14.16 6.59 -9.80
CA ARG A 146 -15.01 7.46 -8.99
C ARG A 146 -14.50 7.61 -7.56
N VAL A 147 -15.18 8.42 -6.79
CA VAL A 147 -15.03 8.47 -5.33
C VAL A 147 -15.66 7.22 -4.72
N HIS A 148 -14.89 6.51 -3.89
CA HIS A 148 -15.31 5.35 -3.11
C HIS A 148 -15.40 5.70 -1.63
N ALA A 149 -16.43 5.20 -0.96
CA ALA A 149 -16.51 5.29 0.50
C ALA A 149 -15.40 4.43 1.15
N PRO A 150 -14.89 4.82 2.34
CA PRO A 150 -13.84 4.04 2.99
C PRO A 150 -14.23 2.58 3.25
N GLU A 151 -15.51 2.30 3.52
CA GLU A 151 -16.00 0.94 3.73
C GLU A 151 -15.93 0.08 2.46
N GLU A 152 -16.08 0.67 1.26
CA GLU A 152 -15.88 -0.05 -0.01
C GLU A 152 -14.41 -0.46 -0.16
N LEU A 153 -13.49 0.46 0.15
CA LEU A 153 -12.06 0.19 0.13
C LEU A 153 -11.66 -0.88 1.18
N HIS A 154 -12.26 -0.84 2.37
CA HIS A 154 -12.04 -1.87 3.38
C HIS A 154 -12.50 -3.26 2.90
N LEU A 155 -13.63 -3.35 2.17
CA LEU A 155 -14.12 -4.60 1.60
C LEU A 155 -13.18 -5.18 0.55
N ALA A 156 -12.32 -4.38 -0.08
CA ALA A 156 -11.30 -4.88 -0.99
C ALA A 156 -10.33 -5.87 -0.32
N MET A 157 -10.14 -5.78 0.99
CA MET A 157 -9.35 -6.78 1.73
C MET A 157 -9.90 -8.22 1.60
N LEU A 158 -11.16 -8.37 1.16
CA LEU A 158 -11.81 -9.65 0.90
C LEU A 158 -11.62 -10.13 -0.54
N GLY A 159 -10.40 -10.06 -1.06
CA GLY A 159 -10.01 -10.66 -2.34
C GLY A 159 -9.56 -9.70 -3.42
N ALA A 160 -9.35 -8.43 -3.08
CA ALA A 160 -8.77 -7.42 -3.97
C ALA A 160 -7.60 -6.68 -3.29
N VAL A 161 -7.09 -5.68 -3.98
CA VAL A 161 -6.10 -4.73 -3.45
C VAL A 161 -6.85 -3.54 -2.88
N GLY A 162 -6.54 -3.16 -1.64
CA GLY A 162 -6.99 -1.92 -1.03
C GLY A 162 -6.13 -0.73 -1.45
N LEU A 163 -5.68 0.04 -0.49
CA LEU A 163 -4.73 1.11 -0.73
C LEU A 163 -3.35 0.51 -1.05
N SER A 164 -2.78 0.84 -2.20
CA SER A 164 -1.39 0.47 -2.53
C SER A 164 -0.44 1.59 -2.12
N ASN A 165 0.62 1.25 -1.40
CA ASN A 165 1.59 2.23 -0.92
C ASN A 165 2.19 3.08 -2.06
N GLY A 166 2.52 2.44 -3.19
CA GLY A 166 3.31 3.06 -4.26
C GLY A 166 2.56 4.04 -5.18
N ALA A 167 1.24 4.23 -5.02
CA ALA A 167 0.48 5.13 -5.89
C ALA A 167 -0.66 5.86 -5.16
N VAL A 168 -0.63 5.86 -3.83
CA VAL A 168 -1.52 6.72 -3.05
C VAL A 168 -0.96 8.14 -3.02
N PHE A 169 -1.85 9.09 -3.30
CA PHE A 169 -1.56 10.52 -3.31
C PHE A 169 -2.55 11.23 -2.37
N TRP A 170 -2.08 12.08 -1.48
CA TRP A 170 -2.96 12.72 -0.49
C TRP A 170 -2.61 14.17 -0.24
N SER A 171 -3.58 14.95 0.23
CA SER A 171 -3.41 16.35 0.58
C SER A 171 -3.04 16.55 2.05
N LYS A 172 -2.53 17.72 2.40
CA LYS A 172 -2.25 18.11 3.79
C LYS A 172 -3.51 18.14 4.67
N ASP A 173 -4.68 18.26 4.06
CA ASP A 173 -5.99 18.39 4.73
C ASP A 173 -6.61 17.02 5.10
N ILE A 174 -5.88 15.93 4.88
CA ILE A 174 -6.29 14.59 5.31
C ILE A 174 -6.66 14.58 6.80
N ARG A 175 -7.83 14.06 7.14
CA ARG A 175 -8.34 14.08 8.52
C ARG A 175 -7.52 13.19 9.45
N ARG A 176 -7.15 12.03 8.96
CA ARG A 176 -6.37 11.04 9.71
C ARG A 176 -5.08 10.71 8.98
N GLU A 177 -3.97 10.75 9.70
CA GLU A 177 -2.67 10.34 9.19
C GLU A 177 -2.69 8.91 8.67
N LEU A 178 -2.02 8.66 7.55
CA LEU A 178 -1.90 7.34 6.95
C LEU A 178 -0.79 6.49 7.58
N ALA A 179 0.13 7.09 8.33
CA ALA A 179 1.14 6.35 9.09
C ALA A 179 0.47 5.51 10.18
N ILE A 180 0.83 4.25 10.26
CA ILE A 180 0.30 3.31 11.25
C ILE A 180 0.91 3.52 12.64
N ARG A 181 2.17 4.02 12.71
CA ARG A 181 2.94 4.34 13.93
C ARG A 181 3.04 3.18 14.94
N ILE A 182 2.88 1.97 14.49
CA ILE A 182 2.91 0.78 15.33
C ILE A 182 3.85 -0.22 14.68
N GLU A 183 4.69 -0.87 15.45
CA GLU A 183 5.51 -1.95 14.96
C GLU A 183 4.63 -3.06 14.38
N THR A 184 4.97 -3.52 13.17
CA THR A 184 4.23 -4.54 12.46
C THR A 184 5.15 -5.33 11.54
N ILE A 185 4.60 -6.30 10.82
CA ILE A 185 5.35 -7.14 9.88
C ILE A 185 5.13 -6.68 8.44
N PRO A 186 6.11 -6.91 7.55
CA PRO A 186 5.97 -6.61 6.13
C PRO A 186 4.68 -7.16 5.52
N THR A 187 4.13 -6.47 4.55
CA THR A 187 2.84 -6.77 3.90
C THR A 187 1.62 -6.48 4.79
N LEU A 188 1.70 -6.68 6.10
CA LEU A 188 0.56 -6.37 6.98
C LEU A 188 0.32 -4.86 7.06
N GLU A 189 1.37 -4.04 6.95
CA GLU A 189 1.23 -2.57 7.00
C GLU A 189 0.28 -2.01 5.95
N GLU A 190 0.25 -2.55 4.73
CA GLU A 190 -0.71 -2.10 3.70
C GLU A 190 -2.16 -2.37 4.08
N TYR A 191 -2.42 -3.57 4.64
CA TYR A 191 -3.75 -3.91 5.16
C TYR A 191 -4.15 -2.98 6.32
N LEU A 192 -3.22 -2.71 7.24
CA LEU A 192 -3.46 -1.82 8.36
C LEU A 192 -3.69 -0.38 7.91
N ARG A 193 -2.90 0.12 6.94
CA ARG A 193 -3.05 1.44 6.33
C ARG A 193 -4.38 1.56 5.61
N THR A 194 -4.76 0.58 4.79
CA THR A 194 -6.09 0.52 4.17
C THR A 194 -7.19 0.63 5.24
N ARG A 195 -7.06 -0.07 6.36
CA ARG A 195 -8.06 -0.02 7.45
C ARG A 195 -8.11 1.32 8.18
N LEU A 196 -7.02 2.10 8.17
CA LEU A 196 -6.97 3.44 8.77
C LEU A 196 -7.70 4.49 7.94
N VAL A 197 -7.85 4.30 6.64
CA VAL A 197 -8.58 5.23 5.78
C VAL A 197 -9.99 5.42 6.32
N SER A 198 -10.37 6.66 6.63
CA SER A 198 -11.65 7.02 7.24
C SER A 198 -12.42 8.07 6.43
N GLU A 199 -11.94 8.38 5.25
CA GLU A 199 -12.50 9.40 4.36
C GLU A 199 -12.58 8.87 2.93
N PRO A 200 -13.41 9.49 2.07
CA PRO A 200 -13.58 9.03 0.69
C PRO A 200 -12.28 9.10 -0.10
N VAL A 201 -12.08 8.10 -0.97
CA VAL A 201 -10.90 7.97 -1.84
C VAL A 201 -11.35 7.96 -3.29
N TYR A 202 -10.75 8.81 -4.11
CA TYR A 202 -10.93 8.72 -5.57
C TYR A 202 -10.00 7.63 -6.12
N ILE A 203 -10.55 6.67 -6.83
CA ILE A 203 -9.77 5.66 -7.55
C ILE A 203 -9.69 6.06 -9.02
N SER A 204 -8.48 6.34 -9.51
CA SER A 204 -8.24 6.57 -10.93
C SER A 204 -7.80 5.27 -11.61
N ARG A 205 -8.27 5.06 -12.84
CA ARG A 205 -7.85 3.94 -13.68
C ARG A 205 -6.63 4.28 -14.55
N GLU A 206 -6.17 5.53 -14.51
CA GLU A 206 -4.99 5.96 -15.25
C GLU A 206 -3.73 5.30 -14.68
N LYS A 207 -3.01 4.56 -15.54
CA LYS A 207 -1.83 3.77 -15.21
C LYS A 207 -0.59 4.67 -15.13
N LEU A 208 -0.49 5.47 -14.09
CA LEU A 208 0.56 6.47 -13.93
C LEU A 208 1.69 6.04 -12.97
N ALA A 209 1.58 4.87 -12.35
CA ALA A 209 2.65 4.29 -11.55
C ALA A 209 3.07 2.92 -12.10
N VAL A 210 4.31 2.53 -11.78
CA VAL A 210 4.90 1.25 -12.15
C VAL A 210 5.43 0.59 -10.87
N TRP A 211 4.91 -0.57 -10.56
CA TRP A 211 5.36 -1.38 -9.44
C TRP A 211 6.33 -2.46 -9.92
N ALA A 212 7.54 -2.46 -9.37
CA ALA A 212 8.55 -3.44 -9.73
C ALA A 212 8.34 -4.75 -8.98
N GLU A 213 8.13 -5.85 -9.71
CA GLU A 213 8.08 -7.19 -9.16
C GLU A 213 9.50 -7.73 -9.00
N ASN A 214 9.99 -7.72 -7.77
CA ASN A 214 11.35 -8.14 -7.42
C ASN A 214 11.35 -9.55 -6.84
N GLU A 215 11.18 -10.59 -7.66
CA GLU A 215 11.10 -11.99 -7.18
C GLU A 215 12.32 -12.45 -6.38
N GLN A 216 13.52 -11.98 -6.74
CA GLN A 216 14.78 -12.47 -6.17
C GLN A 216 15.33 -11.70 -4.97
N SER A 217 14.82 -10.51 -4.67
CA SER A 217 15.40 -9.62 -3.66
C SER A 217 14.43 -9.12 -2.59
N THR A 218 13.21 -9.64 -2.56
CA THR A 218 12.27 -9.25 -1.52
C THR A 218 12.58 -9.98 -0.22
N THR A 219 12.33 -9.31 0.90
CA THR A 219 12.33 -9.94 2.23
C THR A 219 11.39 -11.15 2.33
N ARG A 220 10.46 -11.32 1.37
CA ARG A 220 9.61 -12.50 1.22
C ARG A 220 10.43 -13.73 0.83
N ASN A 221 11.44 -13.56 -0.02
CA ASN A 221 12.25 -14.62 -0.61
C ASN A 221 13.63 -14.79 0.05
N ALA A 222 13.89 -14.15 1.20
CA ALA A 222 15.13 -14.34 1.96
C ALA A 222 15.30 -15.79 2.49
N GLY A 223 15.08 -16.73 1.61
CA GLY A 223 15.29 -18.16 1.74
C GLY A 223 14.29 -18.85 2.69
N LEU A 224 14.33 -20.16 2.73
CA LEU A 224 13.72 -21.02 3.77
C LEU A 224 14.37 -20.77 5.16
N ALA A 225 14.73 -19.50 5.44
CA ALA A 225 15.32 -19.10 6.70
C ALA A 225 14.42 -19.55 7.85
N LYS A 226 15.04 -20.04 8.92
CA LYS A 226 14.38 -20.37 10.18
C LYS A 226 13.37 -19.29 10.54
N GLY A 227 12.07 -19.64 10.54
CA GLY A 227 10.99 -18.70 10.86
C GLY A 227 10.11 -18.23 9.70
N TRP A 228 10.43 -18.53 8.42
CA TRP A 228 9.57 -18.14 7.29
C TRP A 228 8.13 -18.67 7.45
N LEU A 229 7.97 -19.96 7.71
CA LEU A 229 6.65 -20.57 7.90
C LEU A 229 5.89 -19.91 9.06
N ARG A 230 6.59 -19.58 10.13
CA ARG A 230 6.02 -18.89 11.28
C ARG A 230 5.49 -17.53 10.88
N ARG A 231 6.29 -16.69 10.20
CA ARG A 231 5.89 -15.36 9.71
C ARG A 231 4.68 -15.43 8.78
N GLU A 232 4.67 -16.42 7.88
CA GLU A 232 3.54 -16.63 6.96
C GLU A 232 2.24 -17.00 7.70
N LEU A 233 2.33 -17.83 8.75
CA LEU A 233 1.16 -18.19 9.55
C LEU A 233 0.64 -16.99 10.35
N ASP A 234 1.54 -16.21 10.94
CA ASP A 234 1.21 -15.01 11.71
C ASP A 234 0.61 -13.92 10.81
N LEU A 235 1.16 -13.70 9.62
CA LEU A 235 0.59 -12.80 8.61
C LEU A 235 -0.84 -13.24 8.23
N LYS A 236 -1.03 -14.52 7.91
CA LYS A 236 -2.36 -15.05 7.54
C LYS A 236 -3.36 -14.97 8.70
N ALA A 237 -2.92 -15.21 9.94
CA ALA A 237 -3.77 -15.05 11.12
C ALA A 237 -4.20 -13.58 11.28
N SER A 238 -3.26 -12.66 11.17
CA SER A 238 -3.49 -11.21 11.28
C SER A 238 -4.42 -10.68 10.18
N VAL A 239 -4.17 -11.04 8.92
CA VAL A 239 -5.04 -10.65 7.79
C VAL A 239 -6.43 -11.24 7.96
N THR A 240 -6.55 -12.51 8.39
CA THR A 240 -7.86 -13.14 8.66
C THR A 240 -8.64 -12.41 9.76
N ALA A 241 -7.96 -12.00 10.83
CA ALA A 241 -8.59 -11.23 11.91
C ALA A 241 -9.10 -9.87 11.41
N LEU A 242 -8.30 -9.15 10.63
CA LEU A 242 -8.69 -7.91 9.98
C LEU A 242 -9.89 -8.07 9.05
N GLN A 243 -9.87 -9.08 8.19
CA GLN A 243 -10.97 -9.39 7.27
C GLN A 243 -12.28 -9.63 8.01
N ARG A 244 -12.23 -10.39 9.12
CA ARG A 244 -13.41 -10.63 9.98
C ARG A 244 -13.91 -9.36 10.64
N ALA A 245 -13.01 -8.53 11.15
CA ALA A 245 -13.37 -7.26 11.76
C ALA A 245 -14.01 -6.30 10.75
N VAL A 246 -13.44 -6.20 9.55
CA VAL A 246 -14.01 -5.43 8.43
C VAL A 246 -15.40 -5.92 8.11
N TRP A 247 -15.57 -7.24 7.89
CA TRP A 247 -16.88 -7.81 7.57
C TRP A 247 -17.93 -7.53 8.65
N LYS A 248 -17.55 -7.71 9.92
CA LYS A 248 -18.44 -7.46 11.06
C LYS A 248 -18.82 -5.98 11.19
N GLY A 249 -17.88 -5.08 10.93
CA GLY A 249 -18.08 -3.63 11.01
C GLY A 249 -18.76 -3.01 9.79
N THR A 250 -18.87 -3.73 8.67
CA THR A 250 -19.51 -3.22 7.46
C THR A 250 -21.03 -3.23 7.60
N PRO A 251 -21.74 -2.14 7.22
CA PRO A 251 -23.20 -2.10 7.22
C PRO A 251 -23.83 -3.22 6.37
N GLU A 252 -24.97 -3.75 6.78
CA GLU A 252 -25.62 -4.88 6.11
C GLU A 252 -25.93 -4.59 4.63
N ARG A 253 -26.43 -3.40 4.33
CA ARG A 253 -26.66 -2.97 2.93
C ARG A 253 -25.41 -3.12 2.07
N LEU A 254 -24.26 -2.70 2.61
CA LEU A 254 -22.99 -2.73 1.87
C LEU A 254 -22.45 -4.17 1.75
N ARG A 255 -22.64 -5.00 2.79
CA ARG A 255 -22.32 -6.44 2.72
C ARG A 255 -23.13 -7.14 1.64
N LYS A 256 -24.42 -6.85 1.54
CA LYS A 256 -25.29 -7.38 0.47
C LYS A 256 -24.81 -6.92 -0.90
N ALA A 257 -24.57 -5.61 -1.09
CA ALA A 257 -24.04 -5.08 -2.34
C ALA A 257 -22.71 -5.72 -2.75
N PHE A 258 -21.80 -5.97 -1.77
CA PHE A 258 -20.55 -6.69 -2.02
C PHE A 258 -20.79 -8.13 -2.50
N LEU A 259 -21.71 -8.86 -1.89
CA LEU A 259 -22.06 -10.22 -2.30
C LEU A 259 -22.71 -10.26 -3.69
N ASP A 260 -23.51 -9.26 -4.01
CA ASP A 260 -24.23 -9.16 -5.29
C ASP A 260 -23.36 -8.56 -6.43
N GLY A 261 -22.14 -8.13 -6.14
CA GLY A 261 -21.22 -7.55 -7.14
C GLY A 261 -21.34 -6.06 -7.36
N GLY A 262 -22.09 -5.35 -6.55
CA GLY A 262 -22.36 -3.92 -6.70
C GLY A 262 -21.32 -2.96 -6.11
N VAL A 263 -20.32 -3.45 -5.35
CA VAL A 263 -19.31 -2.61 -4.70
C VAL A 263 -17.97 -2.70 -5.42
N LEU A 264 -17.50 -3.90 -5.67
CA LEU A 264 -16.26 -4.20 -6.38
C LEU A 264 -16.58 -5.18 -7.51
N ARG A 265 -15.90 -5.04 -8.64
CA ARG A 265 -16.07 -5.94 -9.79
C ARG A 265 -15.29 -7.24 -9.66
N LEU A 266 -15.05 -7.69 -8.44
CA LEU A 266 -14.43 -8.99 -8.21
C LEU A 266 -15.33 -10.12 -8.72
N PRO A 267 -14.76 -11.15 -9.37
CA PRO A 267 -15.51 -12.36 -9.68
C PRO A 267 -16.13 -12.94 -8.41
N MET A 268 -17.37 -13.43 -8.50
CA MET A 268 -18.12 -13.97 -7.36
C MET A 268 -17.35 -15.10 -6.65
N ASP A 269 -16.69 -15.96 -7.41
CA ASP A 269 -15.91 -17.07 -6.85
C ASP A 269 -14.68 -16.57 -6.07
N SER A 270 -14.04 -15.50 -6.53
CA SER A 270 -12.91 -14.87 -5.80
C SER A 270 -13.36 -14.30 -4.45
N ARG A 271 -14.51 -13.63 -4.42
CA ARG A 271 -15.12 -13.12 -3.18
C ARG A 271 -15.47 -14.25 -2.21
N ARG A 272 -16.18 -15.26 -2.71
CA ARG A 272 -16.57 -16.45 -1.91
C ARG A 272 -15.35 -17.16 -1.36
N GLU A 273 -14.30 -17.30 -2.17
CA GLU A 273 -13.04 -17.94 -1.76
C GLU A 273 -12.34 -17.14 -0.66
N ALA A 274 -12.24 -15.81 -0.81
CA ALA A 274 -11.63 -14.93 0.20
C ALA A 274 -12.40 -15.01 1.54
N MET A 275 -13.72 -14.91 1.49
CA MET A 275 -14.57 -15.03 2.68
C MET A 275 -14.44 -16.40 3.33
N ARG A 276 -14.42 -17.47 2.54
CA ARG A 276 -14.21 -18.83 3.01
C ARG A 276 -12.84 -19.02 3.67
N LYS A 277 -11.77 -18.46 3.08
CA LYS A 277 -10.42 -18.46 3.69
C LYS A 277 -10.41 -17.72 5.02
N ALA A 278 -11.11 -16.60 5.11
CA ALA A 278 -11.27 -15.84 6.34
C ALA A 278 -12.19 -16.52 7.37
N GLY A 279 -12.90 -17.60 7.01
CA GLY A 279 -13.89 -18.25 7.86
C GLY A 279 -15.12 -17.40 8.14
N ILE A 280 -15.47 -16.52 7.20
CA ILE A 280 -16.65 -15.67 7.24
C ILE A 280 -17.84 -16.47 6.67
N ARG A 281 -18.91 -16.57 7.45
CA ARG A 281 -20.18 -17.17 7.00
C ARG A 281 -21.06 -16.09 6.39
N ALA A 282 -21.51 -16.30 5.17
CA ALA A 282 -22.47 -15.42 4.50
C ALA A 282 -23.30 -16.22 3.49
N PRO A 283 -24.50 -15.74 3.13
CA PRO A 283 -25.32 -16.38 2.10
C PRO A 283 -24.54 -16.60 0.79
N GLY A 284 -24.69 -17.77 0.20
CA GLY A 284 -24.00 -18.12 -1.05
C GLY A 284 -22.50 -18.43 -0.92
N VAL A 285 -21.92 -18.36 0.27
CA VAL A 285 -20.53 -18.78 0.52
C VAL A 285 -20.51 -20.26 0.89
N PRO A 286 -19.88 -21.15 0.08
CA PRO A 286 -19.84 -22.58 0.35
C PRO A 286 -19.19 -22.89 1.71
N ALA A 287 -19.79 -23.83 2.45
CA ALA A 287 -19.28 -24.20 3.78
C ALA A 287 -18.01 -25.06 3.72
N ASP A 288 -17.83 -25.85 2.68
CA ASP A 288 -16.76 -26.84 2.62
C ASP A 288 -15.64 -26.47 1.62
N PRO A 289 -14.43 -26.21 2.17
CA PRO A 289 -13.25 -26.00 1.35
C PRO A 289 -12.52 -27.29 1.21
N GLY A 290 -12.65 -28.24 0.57
CA GLY A 290 -11.83 -29.46 0.42
C GLY A 290 -10.70 -29.66 1.48
N LEU A 291 -10.22 -30.83 1.65
CA LEU A 291 -9.29 -31.22 2.73
C LEU A 291 -8.06 -30.29 2.86
N LYS A 292 -7.42 -29.95 1.74
CA LYS A 292 -6.23 -29.07 1.72
C LYS A 292 -6.48 -27.68 2.35
N ALA A 293 -7.63 -27.07 2.05
CA ALA A 293 -7.97 -25.77 2.60
C ALA A 293 -8.43 -25.85 4.07
N ARG A 294 -9.03 -26.98 4.49
CA ARG A 294 -9.33 -27.25 5.91
C ARG A 294 -8.06 -27.37 6.74
N VAL A 295 -7.09 -28.18 6.28
CA VAL A 295 -5.79 -28.33 6.94
C VAL A 295 -5.06 -26.99 7.04
N LYS A 296 -5.05 -26.20 5.94
CA LYS A 296 -4.42 -24.88 5.93
C LYS A 296 -5.06 -23.92 6.94
N ARG A 297 -6.40 -23.90 7.04
CA ARG A 297 -7.12 -23.08 8.06
C ARG A 297 -6.82 -23.56 9.48
N LEU A 298 -6.77 -24.85 9.71
CA LEU A 298 -6.42 -25.39 11.02
C LEU A 298 -4.98 -24.98 11.40
N ALA A 299 -4.04 -25.09 10.48
CA ALA A 299 -2.66 -24.65 10.71
C ALA A 299 -2.59 -23.15 11.10
N VAL A 300 -3.27 -22.28 10.34
CA VAL A 300 -3.33 -20.83 10.67
C VAL A 300 -3.99 -20.61 12.04
N ARG A 301 -5.09 -21.30 12.34
CA ARG A 301 -5.84 -21.15 13.60
C ARG A 301 -5.06 -21.63 14.83
N HIS A 302 -4.31 -22.72 14.72
CA HIS A 302 -3.64 -23.33 15.87
C HIS A 302 -2.17 -22.91 16.00
N ALA A 303 -1.50 -22.59 14.90
CA ALA A 303 -0.09 -22.22 14.90
C ALA A 303 0.17 -20.73 14.58
N GLY A 304 -0.73 -20.05 13.86
CA GLY A 304 -0.63 -18.60 13.60
C GLY A 304 -1.00 -17.78 14.83
N ARG A 305 -0.28 -16.69 15.04
CA ARG A 305 -0.59 -15.68 16.08
C ARG A 305 -0.98 -14.37 15.41
N GLU A 306 -2.08 -13.79 15.84
CA GLU A 306 -2.47 -12.45 15.42
C GLU A 306 -1.43 -11.45 15.95
N HIS A 307 -0.93 -10.59 15.06
CA HIS A 307 0.01 -9.55 15.45
C HIS A 307 -0.71 -8.46 16.26
N PRO A 308 -0.11 -7.96 17.37
CA PRO A 308 -0.75 -6.97 18.24
C PRO A 308 -1.19 -5.68 17.52
N SER A 309 -0.50 -5.32 16.41
CA SER A 309 -0.86 -4.16 15.59
C SER A 309 -2.29 -4.21 15.04
N VAL A 310 -2.85 -5.41 14.82
CA VAL A 310 -4.23 -5.56 14.33
C VAL A 310 -5.22 -5.00 15.35
N ALA A 311 -5.13 -5.44 16.60
CA ALA A 311 -6.02 -4.96 17.68
C ALA A 311 -5.86 -3.44 17.90
N ALA A 312 -4.62 -2.94 17.89
CA ALA A 312 -4.32 -1.53 18.05
C ALA A 312 -4.92 -0.66 16.92
N ILE A 313 -4.77 -1.09 15.66
CA ILE A 313 -5.35 -0.37 14.52
C ILE A 313 -6.88 -0.44 14.52
N LEU A 314 -7.47 -1.57 14.86
CA LEU A 314 -8.92 -1.68 14.98
C LEU A 314 -9.48 -0.75 16.07
N ALA A 315 -8.81 -0.62 17.22
CA ALA A 315 -9.18 0.31 18.28
C ALA A 315 -9.06 1.78 17.80
N ARG A 316 -7.94 2.13 17.17
CA ARG A 316 -7.71 3.48 16.59
C ARG A 316 -8.74 3.81 15.52
N ALA A 317 -9.05 2.88 14.62
CA ALA A 317 -10.04 3.08 13.57
C ALA A 317 -11.47 3.25 14.12
N ALA A 318 -11.77 2.68 15.30
CA ALA A 318 -13.05 2.85 16.00
C ALA A 318 -13.13 4.13 16.86
N GLY A 319 -12.10 5.00 16.82
CA GLY A 319 -12.04 6.21 17.66
C GLY A 319 -11.78 5.95 19.14
N ARG A 320 -11.32 4.75 19.53
CA ARG A 320 -11.07 4.35 20.92
C ARG A 320 -9.59 4.43 21.32
N GLY A 321 -8.75 5.03 20.50
CA GLY A 321 -7.32 5.20 20.75
C GLY A 321 -6.94 6.65 20.51
N SER A 322 -6.66 7.37 21.58
CA SER A 322 -5.94 8.65 21.57
C SER A 322 -4.46 8.39 21.43
#